data_d8b3b1a368229f11e7322879a938bde1
#
_entry.id   d8b3b1a368229f11e7322879a938bde1
#
_cell.length_a   1.000
_cell.length_b   1.000
_cell.length_c   1.000
_cell.angle_alpha   90.00
_cell.angle_beta   90.00
_cell.angle_gamma   90.00
#
_symmetry.space_group_name_H-M   'P 1'
#
loop_
_entity.id
_entity.type
_entity.pdbx_description
1 polymer ?
#
loop_
_entity_poly.entity_id
_entity_poly.type
_entity_poly.pdbx_seq_one_letter_code
_entity_poly.pdbx_strand_id
1 'polypeptide(L)'
;MEEEIIKKIDMLSLKMIEDIKTIVKMPSVEGTFQQGAPFGKDIALTLDKVLEIAQSLGFETKNLDHYIGYAQYGKGEDYIGIIGHLDVVPTGLGWKHLPFSAYEEDGYIYSRGILDNKGPIMTCLYALYAIKELNIKLHKPVRIIFGCDEETGFKDLEYYLKHEKPPVMGWTPDCKYPVVYAERGRAVIEISAKEKQVDEFFLFINNYFLNANTNAEKLGLDFKDEEFGINEMRNFVLKHEKSKLVFSVTFSYPANMTLETIVETIREKAKNMEVTCVQHYFPVKFEKDCPMVSLLSKAYEKITHLDGTPVTTTGGTYAKLMPHIVPFGPSFPGQKGIGHQPNEWMKIEDLNTNAKIYALGIYYLGML
;
A
#
# COMPACT_ATOMS: atom_id res chain seq x y z
N MET A 1 -25.29 -13.12 -13.13
CA MET A 1 -24.70 -11.98 -12.38
C MET A 1 -23.18 -11.85 -12.55
N GLU A 2 -22.36 -12.86 -12.18
CA GLU A 2 -20.89 -12.79 -12.36
C GLU A 2 -20.47 -12.51 -13.80
N GLU A 3 -21.02 -13.24 -14.78
CA GLU A 3 -20.76 -13.00 -16.22
C GLU A 3 -21.19 -11.63 -16.71
N GLU A 4 -22.28 -11.08 -16.17
CA GLU A 4 -22.75 -9.74 -16.50
C GLU A 4 -21.81 -8.66 -15.98
N ILE A 5 -21.26 -8.87 -14.75
CA ILE A 5 -20.24 -8.00 -14.16
C ILE A 5 -18.98 -8.02 -15.03
N ILE A 6 -18.48 -9.20 -15.39
CA ILE A 6 -17.31 -9.37 -16.25
C ILE A 6 -17.50 -8.67 -17.60
N LYS A 7 -18.63 -8.91 -18.27
CA LYS A 7 -18.97 -8.25 -19.55
C LYS A 7 -19.08 -6.73 -19.41
N LYS A 8 -19.63 -6.25 -18.29
CA LYS A 8 -19.72 -4.80 -18.04
C LYS A 8 -18.32 -4.19 -17.93
N ILE A 9 -17.39 -4.84 -17.24
CA ILE A 9 -15.98 -4.39 -17.18
C ILE A 9 -15.37 -4.32 -18.58
N ASP A 10 -15.56 -5.35 -19.41
CA ASP A 10 -15.06 -5.33 -20.79
C ASP A 10 -15.61 -4.14 -21.60
N MET A 11 -16.89 -3.80 -21.43
CA MET A 11 -17.51 -2.63 -22.06
C MET A 11 -16.95 -1.28 -21.55
N LEU A 12 -16.51 -1.22 -20.29
CA LEU A 12 -15.97 -0.01 -19.66
C LEU A 12 -14.46 0.15 -19.87
N SER A 13 -13.77 -0.88 -20.39
CA SER A 13 -12.31 -0.96 -20.47
C SER A 13 -11.66 0.28 -21.11
N LEU A 14 -12.12 0.71 -22.28
CA LEU A 14 -11.52 1.86 -22.97
C LEU A 14 -11.61 3.14 -22.15
N LYS A 15 -12.79 3.41 -21.57
CA LYS A 15 -12.97 4.59 -20.73
C LYS A 15 -12.11 4.50 -19.46
N MET A 16 -12.04 3.34 -18.84
CA MET A 16 -11.20 3.11 -17.68
C MET A 16 -9.73 3.41 -17.99
N ILE A 17 -9.19 2.90 -19.08
CA ILE A 17 -7.81 3.12 -19.47
C ILE A 17 -7.52 4.60 -19.75
N GLU A 18 -8.43 5.32 -20.42
CA GLU A 18 -8.24 6.75 -20.66
C GLU A 18 -8.28 7.59 -19.37
N ASP A 19 -9.16 7.25 -18.43
CA ASP A 19 -9.19 7.93 -17.13
C ASP A 19 -7.94 7.58 -16.28
N ILE A 20 -7.45 6.33 -16.31
CA ILE A 20 -6.19 5.94 -15.70
C ILE A 20 -5.03 6.75 -16.29
N LYS A 21 -4.92 6.85 -17.63
CA LYS A 21 -3.90 7.66 -18.29
C LYS A 21 -3.98 9.13 -17.89
N THR A 22 -5.18 9.67 -17.66
CA THR A 22 -5.36 11.04 -17.19
C THR A 22 -4.74 11.23 -15.81
N ILE A 23 -4.97 10.29 -14.88
CA ILE A 23 -4.46 10.40 -13.51
C ILE A 23 -2.96 10.12 -13.41
N VAL A 24 -2.42 9.14 -14.14
CA VAL A 24 -0.97 8.85 -14.07
C VAL A 24 -0.10 9.94 -14.73
N LYS A 25 -0.69 10.79 -15.57
CA LYS A 25 -0.01 11.99 -16.10
C LYS A 25 0.19 13.11 -15.07
N MET A 26 -0.48 13.07 -13.95
CA MET A 26 -0.35 14.07 -12.89
C MET A 26 0.88 13.75 -12.02
N PRO A 27 1.84 14.69 -11.83
CA PRO A 27 3.11 14.42 -11.14
C PRO A 27 2.97 14.55 -9.61
N SER A 28 2.15 13.71 -8.99
CA SER A 28 1.81 13.75 -7.56
C SER A 28 2.92 13.23 -6.63
N VAL A 29 4.13 13.72 -6.83
CA VAL A 29 5.24 13.53 -5.87
C VAL A 29 5.01 14.45 -4.68
N GLU A 30 5.32 13.98 -3.47
CA GLU A 30 5.17 14.78 -2.25
C GLU A 30 5.91 16.12 -2.38
N GLY A 31 5.23 17.18 -2.00
CA GLY A 31 5.72 18.55 -2.03
C GLY A 31 5.63 19.24 -0.69
N THR A 32 6.03 20.50 -0.65
CA THR A 32 5.96 21.30 0.57
C THR A 32 4.52 21.55 0.98
N PHE A 33 4.25 21.41 2.30
CA PHE A 33 2.96 21.75 2.90
C PHE A 33 2.51 23.16 2.50
N GLN A 34 1.25 23.27 2.10
CA GLN A 34 0.56 24.53 1.85
C GLN A 34 -0.84 24.48 2.45
N GLN A 35 -1.43 25.63 2.77
CA GLN A 35 -2.81 25.66 3.21
C GLN A 35 -3.74 25.10 2.13
N GLY A 36 -4.53 24.07 2.43
CA GLY A 36 -5.37 23.37 1.47
C GLY A 36 -4.62 22.37 0.56
N ALA A 37 -3.34 22.12 0.81
CA ALA A 37 -2.54 21.10 0.11
C ALA A 37 -1.48 20.53 1.06
N PRO A 38 -1.88 19.67 2.01
CA PRO A 38 -1.01 19.21 3.10
C PRO A 38 0.22 18.46 2.61
N PHE A 39 0.13 17.74 1.49
CA PHE A 39 1.22 16.97 0.89
C PHE A 39 1.75 17.59 -0.41
N GLY A 40 1.42 18.86 -0.66
CA GLY A 40 1.81 19.59 -1.86
C GLY A 40 0.68 19.74 -2.88
N LYS A 41 0.85 20.75 -3.73
CA LYS A 41 -0.19 21.17 -4.70
C LYS A 41 -0.54 20.08 -5.71
N ASP A 42 0.45 19.33 -6.19
CA ASP A 42 0.22 18.36 -7.26
C ASP A 42 -0.57 17.15 -6.77
N ILE A 43 -0.38 16.74 -5.51
CA ILE A 43 -1.20 15.69 -4.86
C ILE A 43 -2.63 16.18 -4.66
N ALA A 44 -2.83 17.40 -4.15
CA ALA A 44 -4.16 17.99 -3.98
C ALA A 44 -4.94 18.08 -5.30
N LEU A 45 -4.29 18.54 -6.37
CA LEU A 45 -4.88 18.58 -7.71
C LEU A 45 -5.21 17.18 -8.25
N THR A 46 -4.38 16.19 -7.94
CA THR A 46 -4.63 14.79 -8.35
C THR A 46 -5.86 14.24 -7.62
N LEU A 47 -6.00 14.50 -6.33
CA LEU A 47 -7.19 14.12 -5.57
C LEU A 47 -8.46 14.78 -6.12
N ASP A 48 -8.41 16.11 -6.39
CA ASP A 48 -9.55 16.81 -6.98
C ASP A 48 -9.95 16.20 -8.32
N LYS A 49 -8.97 15.85 -9.16
CA LYS A 49 -9.24 15.24 -10.47
C LYS A 49 -9.85 13.84 -10.37
N VAL A 50 -9.40 13.01 -9.44
CA VAL A 50 -9.99 11.69 -9.20
C VAL A 50 -11.43 11.83 -8.69
N LEU A 51 -11.68 12.76 -7.76
CA LEU A 51 -13.02 13.01 -7.25
C LEU A 51 -13.95 13.58 -8.33
N GLU A 52 -13.47 14.45 -9.23
CA GLU A 52 -14.20 14.91 -10.41
C GLU A 52 -14.60 13.74 -11.33
N ILE A 53 -13.67 12.82 -11.62
CA ILE A 53 -13.98 11.62 -12.40
C ILE A 53 -15.05 10.79 -11.68
N ALA A 54 -14.90 10.52 -10.38
CA ALA A 54 -15.86 9.76 -9.61
C ALA A 54 -17.25 10.41 -9.61
N GLN A 55 -17.35 11.73 -9.50
CA GLN A 55 -18.60 12.48 -9.63
C GLN A 55 -19.22 12.33 -11.02
N SER A 56 -18.41 12.40 -12.07
CA SER A 56 -18.88 12.20 -13.45
C SER A 56 -19.45 10.79 -13.69
N LEU A 57 -18.97 9.79 -12.94
CA LEU A 57 -19.50 8.42 -12.90
C LEU A 57 -20.74 8.29 -11.99
N GLY A 58 -21.16 9.39 -11.35
CA GLY A 58 -22.36 9.49 -10.51
C GLY A 58 -22.21 8.91 -9.13
N PHE A 59 -21.02 8.94 -8.53
CA PHE A 59 -20.78 8.61 -7.13
C PHE A 59 -20.95 9.82 -6.22
N GLU A 60 -21.37 9.59 -4.98
CA GLU A 60 -21.21 10.57 -3.91
C GLU A 60 -19.72 10.64 -3.54
N THR A 61 -19.17 11.85 -3.47
CA THR A 61 -17.74 12.04 -3.17
C THR A 61 -17.56 12.95 -1.96
N LYS A 62 -16.46 12.73 -1.24
CA LYS A 62 -16.02 13.62 -0.15
C LYS A 62 -14.52 13.85 -0.24
N ASN A 63 -14.13 15.11 -0.13
CA ASN A 63 -12.75 15.56 0.06
C ASN A 63 -12.59 15.95 1.53
N LEU A 64 -11.65 15.33 2.23
CA LEU A 64 -11.31 15.61 3.63
C LEU A 64 -10.06 16.48 3.66
N ASP A 65 -10.23 17.78 3.40
CA ASP A 65 -9.21 18.83 3.47
C ASP A 65 -7.93 18.53 2.68
N HIS A 66 -8.05 17.81 1.56
CA HIS A 66 -6.96 17.34 0.71
C HIS A 66 -5.94 16.41 1.41
N TYR A 67 -6.26 15.92 2.61
CA TYR A 67 -5.52 14.80 3.21
C TYR A 67 -5.88 13.49 2.51
N ILE A 68 -7.17 13.28 2.26
CA ILE A 68 -7.72 12.05 1.73
C ILE A 68 -9.12 12.31 1.17
N GLY A 69 -9.58 11.52 0.22
CA GLY A 69 -10.93 11.61 -0.28
C GLY A 69 -11.56 10.26 -0.56
N TYR A 70 -12.85 10.22 -0.82
CA TYR A 70 -13.50 8.97 -1.21
C TYR A 70 -14.68 9.17 -2.17
N ALA A 71 -15.00 8.11 -2.91
CA ALA A 71 -16.22 7.93 -3.68
C ALA A 71 -17.05 6.80 -3.05
N GLN A 72 -18.36 6.98 -2.88
CA GLN A 72 -19.24 6.01 -2.22
C GLN A 72 -20.41 5.61 -3.12
N TYR A 73 -20.74 4.31 -3.09
CA TYR A 73 -21.97 3.74 -3.64
C TYR A 73 -22.75 3.03 -2.53
N GLY A 74 -24.03 3.35 -2.42
CA GLY A 74 -24.89 2.87 -1.36
C GLY A 74 -24.91 3.79 -0.14
N LYS A 75 -25.81 3.50 0.83
CA LYS A 75 -26.03 4.32 2.04
C LYS A 75 -25.85 3.46 3.28
N GLY A 76 -25.24 4.01 4.31
CA GLY A 76 -25.01 3.36 5.61
C GLY A 76 -23.66 3.73 6.20
N GLU A 77 -23.48 3.44 7.49
CA GLU A 77 -22.25 3.74 8.21
C GLU A 77 -21.25 2.57 8.17
N ASP A 78 -21.76 1.34 8.17
CA ASP A 78 -20.95 0.13 8.07
C ASP A 78 -20.69 -0.18 6.59
N TYR A 79 -19.48 0.08 6.13
CA TYR A 79 -19.13 0.03 4.72
C TYR A 79 -17.95 -0.89 4.43
N ILE A 80 -17.86 -1.35 3.19
CA ILE A 80 -16.68 -2.02 2.64
C ILE A 80 -15.73 -0.95 2.13
N GLY A 81 -14.48 -0.96 2.63
CA GLY A 81 -13.47 0.02 2.25
C GLY A 81 -12.44 -0.54 1.29
N ILE A 82 -12.20 0.16 0.19
CA ILE A 82 -11.11 -0.14 -0.73
C ILE A 82 -10.23 1.09 -0.76
N ILE A 83 -9.01 0.99 -0.27
CA ILE A 83 -8.11 2.13 -0.13
C ILE A 83 -6.83 1.94 -0.93
N GLY A 84 -6.48 2.92 -1.74
CA GLY A 84 -5.18 3.04 -2.40
C GLY A 84 -4.73 4.49 -2.38
N HIS A 85 -3.58 4.79 -2.96
CA HIS A 85 -2.98 6.10 -2.89
C HIS A 85 -2.74 6.77 -4.24
N LEU A 86 -2.63 8.07 -4.21
CA LEU A 86 -2.42 8.93 -5.38
C LEU A 86 -1.02 9.55 -5.40
N ASP A 87 -0.37 9.65 -4.23
CA ASP A 87 1.03 10.07 -4.14
C ASP A 87 1.94 9.02 -4.77
N VAL A 88 3.11 9.46 -5.20
CA VAL A 88 4.11 8.60 -5.84
C VAL A 88 5.51 9.00 -5.39
N VAL A 89 6.41 8.02 -5.32
CA VAL A 89 7.82 8.29 -5.06
C VAL A 89 8.46 9.14 -6.17
N PRO A 90 9.55 9.89 -5.88
CA PRO A 90 10.33 10.60 -6.89
C PRO A 90 10.70 9.70 -8.06
N THR A 91 10.70 10.26 -9.26
CA THR A 91 10.89 9.48 -10.49
C THR A 91 12.28 8.84 -10.62
N GLY A 92 13.32 9.46 -10.06
CA GLY A 92 14.70 9.02 -10.25
C GLY A 92 15.19 9.24 -11.69
N LEU A 93 16.29 8.59 -12.03
CA LEU A 93 16.93 8.63 -13.36
C LEU A 93 16.73 7.31 -14.10
N GLY A 94 16.98 7.30 -15.41
CA GLY A 94 16.98 6.07 -16.21
C GLY A 94 15.65 5.77 -16.93
N TRP A 95 14.75 6.70 -17.01
CA TRP A 95 13.52 6.59 -17.78
C TRP A 95 13.79 6.66 -19.29
N LYS A 96 13.19 5.76 -20.06
CA LYS A 96 13.20 5.78 -21.53
C LYS A 96 12.21 6.79 -22.11
N HIS A 97 11.08 6.98 -21.43
CA HIS A 97 10.03 7.93 -21.75
C HIS A 97 9.80 8.87 -20.56
N LEU A 98 9.15 10.01 -20.77
CA LEU A 98 8.84 10.92 -19.65
C LEU A 98 8.04 10.19 -18.58
N PRO A 99 8.41 10.29 -17.29
CA PRO A 99 7.80 9.51 -16.20
C PRO A 99 6.29 9.66 -16.06
N PHE A 100 5.74 10.80 -16.47
CA PHE A 100 4.31 11.10 -16.40
C PHE A 100 3.66 11.27 -17.79
N SER A 101 4.16 10.54 -18.80
CA SER A 101 3.60 10.62 -20.15
C SER A 101 2.46 9.66 -20.42
N ALA A 102 2.27 8.65 -19.56
CA ALA A 102 1.39 7.50 -19.84
C ALA A 102 1.69 6.91 -21.22
N TYR A 103 2.98 6.72 -21.53
CA TYR A 103 3.41 6.19 -22.82
C TYR A 103 2.89 4.78 -23.01
N GLU A 104 2.26 4.54 -24.17
CA GLU A 104 1.69 3.23 -24.50
C GLU A 104 2.44 2.61 -25.65
N GLU A 105 2.88 1.36 -25.49
CA GLU A 105 3.56 0.56 -26.51
C GLU A 105 3.28 -0.92 -26.26
N ASP A 106 2.94 -1.65 -27.32
CA ASP A 106 2.71 -3.12 -27.31
C ASP A 106 1.76 -3.61 -26.21
N GLY A 107 0.71 -2.82 -25.88
CA GLY A 107 -0.27 -3.15 -24.85
C GLY A 107 0.20 -2.89 -23.42
N TYR A 108 1.33 -2.21 -23.25
CA TYR A 108 1.83 -1.73 -21.96
C TYR A 108 1.66 -0.22 -21.84
N ILE A 109 1.38 0.23 -20.62
CA ILE A 109 1.43 1.65 -20.25
C ILE A 109 2.62 1.85 -19.33
N TYR A 110 3.50 2.79 -19.68
CA TYR A 110 4.67 3.16 -18.92
C TYR A 110 4.43 4.52 -18.27
N SER A 111 4.38 4.55 -16.94
CA SER A 111 4.27 5.80 -16.18
C SER A 111 4.57 5.56 -14.71
N ARG A 112 5.11 6.55 -14.01
CA ARG A 112 5.16 6.52 -12.54
C ARG A 112 3.74 6.52 -11.98
N GLY A 113 3.46 5.60 -11.04
CA GLY A 113 2.14 5.43 -10.42
C GLY A 113 1.16 4.55 -11.21
N ILE A 114 1.57 3.99 -12.35
CA ILE A 114 0.69 3.11 -13.12
C ILE A 114 0.45 1.77 -12.39
N LEU A 115 1.46 1.26 -11.69
CA LEU A 115 1.36 0.07 -10.85
C LEU A 115 1.14 0.47 -9.38
N ASP A 116 1.81 1.53 -8.93
CA ASP A 116 1.94 1.92 -7.54
C ASP A 116 1.58 3.41 -7.36
N ASN A 117 0.30 3.77 -7.06
CA ASN A 117 -0.87 2.88 -6.94
C ASN A 117 -2.08 3.44 -7.73
N LYS A 118 -1.89 4.52 -8.55
CA LYS A 118 -2.96 5.23 -9.30
C LYS A 118 -3.75 4.32 -10.25
N GLY A 119 -3.04 3.46 -10.99
CA GLY A 119 -3.69 2.50 -11.89
C GLY A 119 -4.63 1.57 -11.13
N PRO A 120 -4.16 0.83 -10.12
CA PRO A 120 -4.98 -0.09 -9.33
C PRO A 120 -6.17 0.55 -8.63
N ILE A 121 -6.01 1.71 -7.99
CA ILE A 121 -7.13 2.34 -7.28
C ILE A 121 -8.19 2.88 -8.26
N MET A 122 -7.79 3.41 -9.41
CA MET A 122 -8.72 3.78 -10.47
C MET A 122 -9.42 2.54 -11.06
N THR A 123 -8.73 1.42 -11.14
CA THR A 123 -9.32 0.12 -11.54
C THR A 123 -10.40 -0.32 -10.54
N CYS A 124 -10.18 -0.12 -9.23
CA CYS A 124 -11.19 -0.37 -8.19
C CYS A 124 -12.40 0.56 -8.33
N LEU A 125 -12.20 1.84 -8.69
CA LEU A 125 -13.29 2.79 -8.96
C LEU A 125 -14.18 2.30 -10.11
N TYR A 126 -13.57 1.81 -11.20
CA TYR A 126 -14.29 1.26 -12.34
C TYR A 126 -14.96 -0.09 -12.04
N ALA A 127 -14.36 -0.90 -11.18
CA ALA A 127 -15.00 -2.12 -10.65
C ALA A 127 -16.29 -1.79 -9.91
N LEU A 128 -16.29 -0.77 -9.04
CA LEU A 128 -17.50 -0.28 -8.37
C LEU A 128 -18.48 0.37 -9.34
N TYR A 129 -17.99 1.06 -10.37
CA TYR A 129 -18.84 1.65 -11.39
C TYR A 129 -19.61 0.58 -12.19
N ALA A 130 -19.01 -0.55 -12.51
CA ALA A 130 -19.69 -1.67 -13.15
C ALA A 130 -20.85 -2.20 -12.29
N ILE A 131 -20.66 -2.35 -10.99
CA ILE A 131 -21.70 -2.75 -10.02
C ILE A 131 -22.85 -1.75 -10.01
N LYS A 132 -22.53 -0.45 -10.01
CA LYS A 132 -23.52 0.64 -10.05
C LYS A 132 -24.32 0.64 -11.35
N GLU A 133 -23.64 0.52 -12.52
CA GLU A 133 -24.26 0.51 -13.84
C GLU A 133 -25.22 -0.68 -14.05
N LEU A 134 -24.95 -1.79 -13.40
CA LEU A 134 -25.82 -2.96 -13.37
C LEU A 134 -26.95 -2.84 -12.33
N ASN A 135 -27.02 -1.74 -11.60
CA ASN A 135 -27.99 -1.50 -10.52
C ASN A 135 -28.00 -2.63 -9.46
N ILE A 136 -26.85 -3.23 -9.20
CA ILE A 136 -26.72 -4.29 -8.19
C ILE A 136 -26.83 -3.65 -6.81
N LYS A 137 -27.84 -4.10 -6.05
CA LYS A 137 -28.04 -3.68 -4.66
C LYS A 137 -27.14 -4.49 -3.75
N LEU A 138 -26.18 -3.84 -3.15
CA LEU A 138 -25.30 -4.42 -2.12
C LEU A 138 -25.93 -4.26 -0.73
N HIS A 139 -25.65 -5.18 0.19
CA HIS A 139 -26.14 -5.12 1.57
C HIS A 139 -25.41 -4.02 2.39
N LYS A 140 -24.17 -3.69 2.00
CA LYS A 140 -23.38 -2.62 2.60
C LYS A 140 -22.92 -1.63 1.52
N PRO A 141 -22.82 -0.34 1.83
CA PRO A 141 -22.18 0.62 0.94
C PRO A 141 -20.70 0.26 0.74
N VAL A 142 -20.16 0.73 -0.39
CA VAL A 142 -18.73 0.55 -0.73
C VAL A 142 -18.10 1.92 -0.91
N ARG A 143 -16.94 2.14 -0.30
CA ARG A 143 -16.10 3.33 -0.49
C ARG A 143 -14.82 2.96 -1.21
N ILE A 144 -14.51 3.69 -2.29
CA ILE A 144 -13.18 3.76 -2.86
C ILE A 144 -12.50 4.97 -2.24
N ILE A 145 -11.44 4.75 -1.48
CA ILE A 145 -10.75 5.75 -0.68
C ILE A 145 -9.42 6.07 -1.35
N PHE A 146 -9.18 7.34 -1.61
CA PHE A 146 -8.00 7.86 -2.31
C PHE A 146 -7.10 8.56 -1.32
N GLY A 147 -6.05 7.87 -0.88
CA GLY A 147 -5.02 8.37 0.01
C GLY A 147 -4.01 9.28 -0.71
N CYS A 148 -3.27 10.05 0.07
CA CYS A 148 -2.36 11.08 -0.42
C CYS A 148 -0.99 11.10 0.27
N ASP A 149 -0.68 10.12 1.15
CA ASP A 149 0.59 10.08 1.92
C ASP A 149 0.99 8.64 2.28
N GLU A 150 0.81 7.68 1.36
CA GLU A 150 1.20 6.29 1.60
C GLU A 150 2.73 6.14 1.63
N GLU A 151 3.39 6.73 0.66
CA GLU A 151 4.82 6.58 0.40
C GLU A 151 5.72 7.21 1.48
N THR A 152 5.18 8.16 2.26
CA THR A 152 5.97 8.96 3.19
C THR A 152 5.52 8.90 4.65
N GLY A 153 4.30 8.42 4.98
CA GLY A 153 4.00 8.34 6.39
C GLY A 153 2.60 8.05 6.90
N PHE A 154 1.57 7.90 6.08
CA PHE A 154 0.18 7.59 6.45
C PHE A 154 -0.55 8.68 7.26
N LYS A 155 -0.12 9.95 7.22
CA LYS A 155 -0.81 11.05 7.93
C LYS A 155 -2.21 11.31 7.37
N ASP A 156 -2.42 11.03 6.09
CA ASP A 156 -3.70 11.05 5.40
C ASP A 156 -4.68 10.05 6.04
N LEU A 157 -4.22 8.83 6.30
CA LEU A 157 -5.02 7.79 6.94
C LEU A 157 -5.26 8.09 8.43
N GLU A 158 -4.27 8.64 9.15
CA GLU A 158 -4.47 9.14 10.50
C GLU A 158 -5.53 10.24 10.55
N TYR A 159 -5.55 11.11 9.52
CA TYR A 159 -6.56 12.15 9.38
C TYR A 159 -7.94 11.54 9.11
N TYR A 160 -8.03 10.57 8.21
CA TYR A 160 -9.25 9.84 7.90
C TYR A 160 -9.88 9.22 9.14
N LEU A 161 -9.10 8.46 9.92
CA LEU A 161 -9.57 7.75 11.12
C LEU A 161 -10.00 8.67 12.28
N LYS A 162 -9.65 9.96 12.22
CA LYS A 162 -10.17 10.98 13.15
C LYS A 162 -11.53 11.55 12.73
N HIS A 163 -11.89 11.46 11.45
CA HIS A 163 -13.08 12.10 10.88
C HIS A 163 -14.14 11.11 10.38
N GLU A 164 -13.73 9.88 10.06
CA GLU A 164 -14.57 8.81 9.52
C GLU A 164 -14.36 7.52 10.31
N LYS A 165 -15.40 6.71 10.40
CA LYS A 165 -15.24 5.35 10.93
C LYS A 165 -14.40 4.49 9.99
N PRO A 166 -13.64 3.50 10.50
CA PRO A 166 -12.97 2.52 9.65
C PRO A 166 -14.00 1.63 8.93
N PRO A 167 -13.62 0.96 7.82
CA PRO A 167 -14.46 -0.02 7.18
C PRO A 167 -14.69 -1.24 8.08
N VAL A 168 -15.76 -1.99 7.83
CA VAL A 168 -16.00 -3.28 8.51
C VAL A 168 -15.26 -4.43 7.85
N MET A 169 -14.87 -4.29 6.59
CA MET A 169 -14.02 -5.19 5.79
C MET A 169 -13.55 -4.47 4.53
N GLY A 170 -12.56 -5.02 3.84
CA GLY A 170 -12.11 -4.48 2.58
C GLY A 170 -10.68 -4.86 2.22
N TRP A 171 -10.07 -4.09 1.30
CA TRP A 171 -8.70 -4.34 0.88
C TRP A 171 -7.98 -3.08 0.41
N THR A 172 -6.66 -3.21 0.28
CA THR A 172 -5.83 -2.27 -0.47
C THR A 172 -5.26 -2.96 -1.72
N PRO A 173 -5.42 -2.36 -2.94
CA PRO A 173 -4.87 -2.92 -4.16
C PRO A 173 -3.40 -2.52 -4.36
N ASP A 174 -2.57 -2.77 -3.34
CA ASP A 174 -1.22 -2.22 -3.22
C ASP A 174 -0.19 -3.28 -2.78
N CYS A 175 -0.25 -4.46 -3.38
CA CYS A 175 0.68 -5.55 -3.10
C CYS A 175 0.75 -6.54 -4.27
N LYS A 176 0.23 -7.73 -4.09
CA LYS A 176 0.27 -8.83 -5.05
C LYS A 176 -0.92 -9.77 -4.87
N TYR A 177 -1.11 -10.66 -5.86
CA TYR A 177 -1.97 -11.82 -5.75
C TYR A 177 -1.22 -13.08 -5.29
N PRO A 178 -1.97 -14.09 -4.74
CA PRO A 178 -3.34 -14.01 -4.25
C PRO A 178 -3.48 -13.11 -3.00
N VAL A 179 -4.59 -13.25 -2.25
CA VAL A 179 -4.83 -12.43 -1.05
C VAL A 179 -3.66 -12.52 -0.08
N VAL A 180 -3.19 -11.37 0.37
CA VAL A 180 -2.17 -11.28 1.42
C VAL A 180 -2.87 -11.20 2.77
N TYR A 181 -3.02 -12.34 3.46
CA TYR A 181 -3.74 -12.40 4.73
C TYR A 181 -2.92 -11.90 5.93
N ALA A 182 -1.62 -11.71 5.74
CA ALA A 182 -0.74 -11.26 6.81
C ALA A 182 0.47 -10.47 6.30
N GLU A 183 0.80 -9.39 7.01
CA GLU A 183 1.96 -8.54 6.78
C GLU A 183 2.88 -8.52 8.01
N ARG A 184 4.19 -8.49 7.79
CA ARG A 184 5.18 -8.35 8.88
C ARG A 184 5.04 -7.02 9.61
N GLY A 185 5.41 -7.01 10.89
CA GLY A 185 5.64 -5.77 11.63
C GLY A 185 6.81 -4.97 11.04
N ARG A 186 6.79 -3.66 11.23
CA ARG A 186 7.87 -2.75 10.87
C ARG A 186 8.22 -1.88 12.05
N ALA A 187 9.51 -1.85 12.39
CA ALA A 187 10.03 -0.94 13.41
C ALA A 187 11.26 -0.21 12.87
N VAL A 188 11.29 1.10 13.00
CA VAL A 188 12.47 1.91 12.73
C VAL A 188 13.13 2.22 14.06
N ILE A 189 14.33 1.68 14.27
CA ILE A 189 15.09 1.84 15.50
C ILE A 189 16.26 2.77 15.24
N GLU A 190 16.40 3.79 16.09
CA GLU A 190 17.55 4.67 16.12
C GLU A 190 18.42 4.36 17.31
N ILE A 191 19.71 4.20 17.07
CA ILE A 191 20.77 4.05 18.08
C ILE A 191 21.61 5.33 18.02
N SER A 192 21.67 6.10 19.12
CA SER A 192 22.41 7.34 19.15
C SER A 192 23.50 7.36 20.23
N ALA A 193 24.62 8.00 19.90
CA ALA A 193 25.76 8.14 20.78
C ALA A 193 26.29 9.58 20.76
N LYS A 194 26.87 10.04 21.88
CA LYS A 194 27.59 11.32 21.95
C LYS A 194 28.93 11.20 21.21
N GLU A 195 29.48 12.31 20.71
CA GLU A 195 30.78 12.32 20.00
C GLU A 195 31.92 11.63 20.77
N LYS A 196 31.94 11.75 22.08
CA LYS A 196 32.97 11.07 22.93
C LYS A 196 32.86 9.56 22.92
N GLN A 197 31.81 8.97 22.39
CA GLN A 197 31.54 7.52 22.30
C GLN A 197 31.73 7.01 20.86
N VAL A 198 32.36 7.77 19.98
CA VAL A 198 32.49 7.46 18.54
C VAL A 198 33.07 6.07 18.29
N ASP A 199 34.11 5.67 18.99
CA ASP A 199 34.76 4.36 18.79
C ASP A 199 33.83 3.20 19.22
N GLU A 200 33.16 3.33 20.36
CA GLU A 200 32.18 2.34 20.84
C GLU A 200 30.99 2.22 19.86
N PHE A 201 30.53 3.36 19.35
CA PHE A 201 29.42 3.42 18.42
C PHE A 201 29.73 2.73 17.09
N PHE A 202 30.87 3.03 16.47
CA PHE A 202 31.26 2.38 15.23
C PHE A 202 31.60 0.90 15.40
N LEU A 203 32.21 0.54 16.52
CA LEU A 203 32.46 -0.86 16.84
C LEU A 203 31.16 -1.65 17.01
N PHE A 204 30.16 -1.06 17.68
CA PHE A 204 28.83 -1.65 17.83
C PHE A 204 28.13 -1.84 16.48
N ILE A 205 28.08 -0.80 15.65
CA ILE A 205 27.45 -0.90 14.31
C ILE A 205 28.16 -1.96 13.47
N ASN A 206 29.50 -1.97 13.45
CA ASN A 206 30.25 -2.94 12.67
C ASN A 206 29.97 -4.38 13.14
N ASN A 207 29.93 -4.63 14.44
CA ASN A 207 29.78 -5.98 14.98
C ASN A 207 28.38 -6.55 14.81
N TYR A 208 27.33 -5.72 14.86
CA TYR A 208 25.96 -6.19 14.92
C TYR A 208 25.14 -5.91 13.66
N PHE A 209 25.58 -5.00 12.78
CA PHE A 209 24.82 -4.60 11.60
C PHE A 209 25.61 -4.69 10.29
N LEU A 210 26.82 -4.16 10.21
CA LEU A 210 27.58 -4.12 8.96
C LEU A 210 28.31 -5.43 8.66
N ASN A 211 28.86 -6.06 9.69
CA ASN A 211 29.52 -7.37 9.56
C ASN A 211 28.59 -8.50 10.03
N ALA A 212 27.34 -8.44 9.56
CA ALA A 212 26.28 -9.37 9.92
C ALA A 212 25.34 -9.61 8.73
N ASN A 213 24.61 -10.71 8.75
CA ASN A 213 23.52 -10.93 7.80
C ASN A 213 22.30 -10.06 8.18
N THR A 214 21.45 -9.79 7.20
CA THR A 214 20.24 -8.95 7.40
C THR A 214 19.19 -9.60 8.30
N ASN A 215 19.32 -10.87 8.65
CA ASN A 215 18.42 -11.56 9.57
C ASN A 215 18.64 -11.22 11.06
N ALA A 216 19.58 -10.34 11.40
CA ALA A 216 19.92 -9.91 12.76
C ALA A 216 20.50 -11.02 13.67
N GLU A 217 21.18 -12.01 13.12
CA GLU A 217 21.77 -13.13 13.86
C GLU A 217 22.78 -12.69 14.93
N LYS A 218 23.61 -11.67 14.64
CA LYS A 218 24.59 -11.14 15.59
C LYS A 218 23.95 -10.46 16.80
N LEU A 219 22.73 -9.99 16.63
CA LEU A 219 21.91 -9.49 17.75
C LEU A 219 21.26 -10.62 18.53
N GLY A 220 21.16 -11.83 17.98
CA GLY A 220 20.38 -12.93 18.54
C GLY A 220 18.87 -12.77 18.24
N LEU A 221 18.55 -12.07 17.16
CA LEU A 221 17.20 -11.81 16.70
C LEU A 221 16.90 -12.51 15.35
N ASP A 222 17.66 -13.55 15.01
CA ASP A 222 17.51 -14.34 13.78
C ASP A 222 16.29 -15.29 13.83
N PHE A 223 15.18 -14.72 14.18
CA PHE A 223 13.92 -15.41 14.37
C PHE A 223 13.35 -15.90 13.05
N LYS A 224 12.95 -17.15 12.98
CA LYS A 224 12.31 -17.76 11.84
C LYS A 224 10.88 -18.17 12.17
N ASP A 225 9.96 -17.75 11.35
CA ASP A 225 8.56 -18.14 11.38
C ASP A 225 8.23 -18.96 10.14
N GLU A 226 7.38 -19.97 10.26
CA GLU A 226 7.00 -20.83 9.13
C GLU A 226 6.16 -20.09 8.08
N GLU A 227 5.33 -19.14 8.51
CA GLU A 227 4.47 -18.35 7.62
C GLU A 227 5.17 -17.11 7.08
N PHE A 228 5.90 -16.40 7.93
CA PHE A 228 6.53 -15.12 7.57
C PHE A 228 8.00 -15.23 7.14
N GLY A 229 8.61 -16.40 7.35
CA GLY A 229 10.05 -16.56 7.10
C GLY A 229 10.93 -15.88 8.15
N ILE A 230 12.08 -15.36 7.72
CA ILE A 230 13.14 -14.83 8.59
C ILE A 230 12.93 -13.34 8.81
N ASN A 231 13.16 -12.85 10.05
CA ASN A 231 13.30 -11.43 10.35
C ASN A 231 14.33 -10.76 9.42
N GLU A 232 14.15 -9.49 9.08
CA GLU A 232 15.01 -8.80 8.12
C GLU A 232 15.28 -7.35 8.53
N MET A 233 16.55 -6.98 8.53
CA MET A 233 17.02 -5.60 8.70
C MET A 233 17.21 -4.93 7.34
N ARG A 234 16.76 -3.67 7.22
CA ARG A 234 16.83 -2.88 5.99
C ARG A 234 17.12 -1.41 6.29
N ASN A 235 17.38 -0.63 5.24
CA ASN A 235 17.46 0.83 5.29
C ASN A 235 18.42 1.33 6.37
N PHE A 236 19.68 0.92 6.29
CA PHE A 236 20.74 1.40 7.18
C PHE A 236 21.08 2.85 6.84
N VAL A 237 20.89 3.75 7.79
CA VAL A 237 21.19 5.18 7.62
C VAL A 237 22.07 5.66 8.76
N LEU A 238 23.19 6.30 8.43
CA LEU A 238 24.07 6.96 9.39
C LEU A 238 23.97 8.46 9.24
N LYS A 239 23.74 9.16 10.34
CA LYS A 239 23.61 10.63 10.39
C LYS A 239 24.45 11.20 11.52
N HIS A 240 24.85 12.45 11.35
CA HIS A 240 25.40 13.28 12.44
C HIS A 240 24.44 14.45 12.68
N GLU A 241 23.81 14.47 13.83
CA GLU A 241 22.79 15.47 14.17
C GLU A 241 23.05 16.05 15.58
N LYS A 242 23.14 17.36 15.68
CA LYS A 242 23.24 18.10 16.96
C LYS A 242 24.27 17.49 17.93
N SER A 243 25.50 17.22 17.46
CA SER A 243 26.58 16.62 18.25
C SER A 243 26.33 15.18 18.73
N LYS A 244 25.45 14.46 18.05
CA LYS A 244 25.22 13.03 18.23
C LYS A 244 25.43 12.28 16.91
N LEU A 245 25.99 11.09 16.99
CA LEU A 245 25.96 10.12 15.91
C LEU A 245 24.67 9.32 16.03
N VAL A 246 23.94 9.15 14.95
CA VAL A 246 22.66 8.41 14.90
C VAL A 246 22.74 7.36 13.80
N PHE A 247 22.51 6.12 14.16
CA PHE A 247 22.34 5.02 13.23
C PHE A 247 20.90 4.54 13.27
N SER A 248 20.26 4.54 12.11
CA SER A 248 18.86 4.12 11.94
C SER A 248 18.82 2.81 11.15
N VAL A 249 17.98 1.89 11.57
CA VAL A 249 17.73 0.60 10.92
C VAL A 249 16.26 0.24 10.98
N THR A 250 15.73 -0.28 9.87
CA THR A 250 14.36 -0.80 9.81
C THR A 250 14.35 -2.30 10.02
N PHE A 251 13.60 -2.77 11.01
CA PHE A 251 13.28 -4.19 11.20
C PHE A 251 11.94 -4.52 10.54
N SER A 252 11.95 -5.54 9.66
CA SER A 252 10.75 -6.22 9.18
C SER A 252 10.66 -7.56 9.89
N TYR A 253 9.70 -7.73 10.77
CA TYR A 253 9.67 -8.84 11.72
C TYR A 253 8.35 -9.62 11.69
N PRO A 254 8.36 -10.95 11.96
CA PRO A 254 7.18 -11.79 11.94
C PRO A 254 6.24 -11.54 13.14
N ALA A 255 4.98 -12.00 13.04
CA ALA A 255 3.94 -11.74 14.04
C ALA A 255 4.21 -12.37 15.43
N ASN A 256 5.10 -13.34 15.51
CA ASN A 256 5.50 -13.98 16.76
C ASN A 256 6.71 -13.33 17.46
N MET A 257 7.22 -12.22 16.91
CA MET A 257 8.22 -11.36 17.53
C MET A 257 7.55 -10.07 17.99
N THR A 258 8.02 -9.48 19.10
CA THR A 258 7.49 -8.21 19.60
C THR A 258 8.50 -7.06 19.45
N LEU A 259 7.99 -5.83 19.43
CA LEU A 259 8.83 -4.63 19.42
C LEU A 259 9.73 -4.59 20.66
N GLU A 260 9.18 -4.94 21.82
CA GLU A 260 9.89 -4.97 23.11
C GLU A 260 11.11 -5.86 23.01
N THR A 261 10.96 -7.09 22.48
CA THR A 261 12.07 -8.02 22.29
C THR A 261 13.18 -7.40 21.44
N ILE A 262 12.84 -6.74 20.34
CA ILE A 262 13.80 -6.08 19.44
C ILE A 262 14.54 -4.97 20.19
N VAL A 263 13.80 -4.07 20.83
CA VAL A 263 14.36 -2.88 21.48
C VAL A 263 15.21 -3.26 22.68
N GLU A 264 14.75 -4.17 23.53
CA GLU A 264 15.49 -4.62 24.72
C GLU A 264 16.79 -5.35 24.35
N THR A 265 16.74 -6.26 23.36
CA THR A 265 17.91 -6.95 22.87
C THR A 265 18.97 -5.98 22.32
N ILE A 266 18.56 -4.95 21.59
CA ILE A 266 19.48 -3.92 21.11
C ILE A 266 20.04 -3.09 22.29
N ARG A 267 19.19 -2.69 23.25
CA ARG A 267 19.62 -1.92 24.44
C ARG A 267 20.66 -2.64 25.27
N GLU A 268 20.49 -3.92 25.52
CA GLU A 268 21.47 -4.74 26.26
C GLU A 268 22.86 -4.72 25.61
N LYS A 269 22.92 -4.80 24.27
CA LYS A 269 24.17 -4.79 23.51
C LYS A 269 24.73 -3.38 23.29
N ALA A 270 23.87 -2.39 23.18
CA ALA A 270 24.23 -0.98 22.98
C ALA A 270 24.78 -0.30 24.25
N LYS A 271 24.59 -0.91 25.42
CA LYS A 271 25.12 -0.43 26.73
C LYS A 271 24.73 1.03 27.04
N ASN A 272 25.67 1.97 26.88
CA ASN A 272 25.52 3.39 27.22
C ASN A 272 24.96 4.26 26.08
N MET A 273 24.61 3.65 24.96
CA MET A 273 23.98 4.36 23.82
C MET A 273 22.46 4.42 24.01
N GLU A 274 21.85 5.44 23.48
CA GLU A 274 20.41 5.62 23.52
C GLU A 274 19.77 4.82 22.37
N VAL A 275 18.73 4.03 22.67
CA VAL A 275 17.99 3.22 21.70
C VAL A 275 16.52 3.63 21.73
N THR A 276 16.02 4.11 20.61
CA THR A 276 14.66 4.64 20.48
C THR A 276 13.96 4.01 19.25
N CYS A 277 12.72 3.59 19.41
CA CYS A 277 11.87 3.28 18.28
C CYS A 277 11.19 4.59 17.82
N VAL A 278 11.48 5.01 16.59
CA VAL A 278 10.96 6.28 16.04
C VAL A 278 9.73 6.08 15.17
N GLN A 279 9.51 4.87 14.65
CA GLN A 279 8.32 4.50 13.92
C GLN A 279 8.02 3.02 14.13
N HIS A 280 6.74 2.70 14.34
CA HIS A 280 6.32 1.31 14.55
C HIS A 280 4.94 1.05 13.96
N TYR A 281 4.86 -0.07 13.25
CA TYR A 281 3.60 -0.65 12.79
C TYR A 281 3.57 -2.12 13.21
N PHE A 282 2.47 -2.52 13.83
CA PHE A 282 2.28 -3.91 14.25
C PHE A 282 2.15 -4.85 13.05
N PRO A 283 2.50 -6.13 13.20
CA PRO A 283 2.12 -7.15 12.23
C PRO A 283 0.59 -7.17 12.04
N VAL A 284 0.16 -7.37 10.81
CA VAL A 284 -1.26 -7.60 10.47
C VAL A 284 -1.43 -9.08 10.20
N LYS A 285 -2.45 -9.69 10.78
CA LYS A 285 -2.77 -11.11 10.51
C LYS A 285 -4.26 -11.34 10.61
N PHE A 286 -4.82 -11.94 9.57
CA PHE A 286 -6.19 -12.45 9.51
C PHE A 286 -6.18 -13.97 9.47
N GLU A 287 -7.28 -14.62 9.83
CA GLU A 287 -7.45 -16.05 9.59
C GLU A 287 -7.62 -16.30 8.08
N LYS A 288 -6.94 -17.34 7.57
CA LYS A 288 -6.92 -17.66 6.13
C LYS A 288 -8.30 -18.01 5.58
N ASP A 289 -9.16 -18.56 6.44
CA ASP A 289 -10.52 -19.03 6.14
C ASP A 289 -11.61 -18.04 6.56
N CYS A 290 -11.24 -16.83 7.04
CA CYS A 290 -12.26 -15.84 7.32
C CYS A 290 -13.01 -15.44 6.03
N PRO A 291 -14.31 -15.06 6.15
CA PRO A 291 -15.15 -14.81 4.96
C PRO A 291 -14.55 -13.82 3.96
N MET A 292 -13.92 -12.76 4.46
CA MET A 292 -13.30 -11.74 3.60
C MET A 292 -12.16 -12.35 2.75
N VAL A 293 -11.21 -13.02 3.38
CA VAL A 293 -10.06 -13.64 2.69
C VAL A 293 -10.54 -14.70 1.69
N SER A 294 -11.45 -15.59 2.12
CA SER A 294 -11.99 -16.66 1.27
C SER A 294 -12.72 -16.14 0.04
N LEU A 295 -13.52 -15.07 0.17
CA LEU A 295 -14.27 -14.50 -0.95
C LEU A 295 -13.39 -13.72 -1.92
N LEU A 296 -12.35 -13.04 -1.44
CA LEU A 296 -11.36 -12.39 -2.30
C LEU A 296 -10.52 -13.44 -3.05
N SER A 297 -10.09 -14.52 -2.39
CA SER A 297 -9.43 -15.66 -3.05
C SER A 297 -10.31 -16.26 -4.14
N LYS A 298 -11.60 -16.48 -3.85
CA LYS A 298 -12.59 -16.96 -4.83
C LYS A 298 -12.72 -16.02 -6.04
N ALA A 299 -12.71 -14.70 -5.83
CA ALA A 299 -12.77 -13.72 -6.93
C ALA A 299 -11.54 -13.83 -7.83
N TYR A 300 -10.35 -13.97 -7.24
CA TYR A 300 -9.11 -14.17 -7.97
C TYR A 300 -9.11 -15.47 -8.77
N GLU A 301 -9.42 -16.61 -8.14
CA GLU A 301 -9.48 -17.95 -8.80
C GLU A 301 -10.49 -17.97 -9.95
N LYS A 302 -11.65 -17.33 -9.76
CA LYS A 302 -12.71 -17.28 -10.78
C LYS A 302 -12.28 -16.61 -12.07
N ILE A 303 -11.47 -15.56 -11.98
CA ILE A 303 -11.03 -14.79 -13.14
C ILE A 303 -9.74 -15.34 -13.74
N THR A 304 -8.80 -15.76 -12.89
CA THR A 304 -7.45 -16.15 -13.34
C THR A 304 -7.30 -17.65 -13.60
N HIS A 305 -8.15 -18.47 -12.99
CA HIS A 305 -8.02 -19.94 -12.92
C HIS A 305 -6.69 -20.39 -12.28
N LEU A 306 -6.05 -19.52 -11.49
CA LEU A 306 -4.84 -19.80 -10.74
C LEU A 306 -5.17 -20.12 -9.28
N ASP A 307 -4.22 -20.72 -8.55
CA ASP A 307 -4.34 -21.01 -7.12
C ASP A 307 -4.50 -19.72 -6.31
N GLY A 308 -5.59 -19.62 -5.56
CA GLY A 308 -5.94 -18.50 -4.69
C GLY A 308 -5.53 -18.69 -3.24
N THR A 309 -4.71 -19.68 -2.91
CA THR A 309 -4.22 -19.89 -1.53
C THR A 309 -3.60 -18.62 -0.95
N PRO A 310 -4.13 -18.09 0.17
CA PRO A 310 -3.65 -16.84 0.76
C PRO A 310 -2.17 -16.89 1.14
N VAL A 311 -1.47 -15.77 0.93
CA VAL A 311 -0.02 -15.66 1.15
C VAL A 311 0.33 -14.56 2.16
N THR A 312 1.61 -14.45 2.53
CA THR A 312 2.14 -13.37 3.36
C THR A 312 2.98 -12.40 2.53
N THR A 313 3.27 -11.22 3.09
CA THR A 313 4.21 -10.26 2.50
C THR A 313 5.20 -9.73 3.54
N THR A 314 6.34 -9.27 3.05
CA THR A 314 7.37 -8.58 3.84
C THR A 314 7.26 -7.06 3.73
N GLY A 315 6.42 -6.55 2.82
CA GLY A 315 6.11 -5.14 2.64
C GLY A 315 5.16 -4.60 3.71
N GLY A 316 4.75 -3.37 3.54
CA GLY A 316 3.73 -2.72 4.34
C GLY A 316 2.88 -1.84 3.44
N THR A 317 1.60 -1.77 3.72
CA THR A 317 0.60 -1.02 2.97
C THR A 317 -0.31 -0.29 3.96
N TYR A 318 -1.32 0.40 3.48
CA TYR A 318 -2.36 0.97 4.35
C TYR A 318 -3.01 -0.05 5.31
N ALA A 319 -2.93 -1.36 5.06
CA ALA A 319 -3.40 -2.38 5.99
C ALA A 319 -2.67 -2.35 7.35
N LYS A 320 -1.51 -1.68 7.44
CA LYS A 320 -0.80 -1.45 8.71
C LYS A 320 -1.56 -0.57 9.69
N LEU A 321 -2.37 0.35 9.19
CA LEU A 321 -3.06 1.34 10.01
C LEU A 321 -4.58 1.30 9.82
N MET A 322 -5.09 0.99 8.62
CA MET A 322 -6.53 0.85 8.38
C MET A 322 -7.02 -0.49 8.91
N PRO A 323 -7.94 -0.50 9.90
CA PRO A 323 -8.49 -1.75 10.42
C PRO A 323 -9.30 -2.51 9.37
N HIS A 324 -9.37 -3.82 9.53
CA HIS A 324 -10.28 -4.73 8.83
C HIS A 324 -10.06 -4.82 7.31
N ILE A 325 -8.88 -4.49 6.81
CA ILE A 325 -8.54 -4.67 5.40
C ILE A 325 -7.30 -5.55 5.20
N VAL A 326 -7.23 -6.18 4.04
CA VAL A 326 -6.09 -7.00 3.60
C VAL A 326 -5.49 -6.43 2.31
N PRO A 327 -4.21 -6.61 2.02
CA PRO A 327 -3.68 -6.33 0.68
C PRO A 327 -4.17 -7.37 -0.33
N PHE A 328 -4.58 -6.90 -1.54
CA PHE A 328 -5.13 -7.74 -2.58
C PHE A 328 -4.85 -7.20 -3.97
N GLY A 329 -3.88 -7.77 -4.67
CA GLY A 329 -3.37 -7.28 -5.96
C GLY A 329 -2.41 -6.08 -5.80
N PRO A 330 -2.07 -5.35 -6.90
CA PRO A 330 -2.47 -5.63 -8.28
C PRO A 330 -1.53 -6.61 -9.03
N SER A 331 -0.34 -6.92 -8.45
CA SER A 331 0.72 -7.66 -9.15
C SER A 331 0.40 -9.15 -9.23
N PHE A 332 0.48 -9.71 -10.42
CA PHE A 332 0.32 -11.15 -10.66
C PHE A 332 1.60 -11.93 -10.33
N PRO A 333 1.50 -13.27 -10.13
CA PRO A 333 2.67 -14.09 -9.90
C PRO A 333 3.74 -13.90 -10.96
N GLY A 334 5.00 -13.69 -10.53
CA GLY A 334 6.13 -13.42 -11.42
C GLY A 334 6.43 -11.94 -11.67
N GLN A 335 5.49 -11.04 -11.41
CA GLN A 335 5.70 -9.59 -11.50
C GLN A 335 6.38 -9.08 -10.22
N LYS A 336 7.63 -8.67 -10.32
CA LYS A 336 8.44 -8.17 -9.19
C LYS A 336 9.34 -7.03 -9.64
N GLY A 337 9.61 -6.07 -8.73
CA GLY A 337 10.57 -5.00 -8.95
C GLY A 337 10.16 -4.02 -10.05
N ILE A 338 8.86 -3.77 -10.23
CA ILE A 338 8.30 -2.86 -11.23
C ILE A 338 8.02 -1.49 -10.58
N GLY A 339 7.34 -1.48 -9.44
CA GLY A 339 7.07 -0.27 -8.66
C GLY A 339 8.37 0.36 -8.13
N HIS A 340 8.37 1.67 -7.90
CA HIS A 340 9.51 2.48 -7.43
C HIS A 340 10.73 2.49 -8.37
N GLN A 341 10.65 1.84 -9.53
CA GLN A 341 11.74 1.79 -10.52
C GLN A 341 11.47 2.70 -11.71
N PRO A 342 12.52 3.17 -12.42
CA PRO A 342 12.34 3.78 -13.74
C PRO A 342 11.67 2.81 -14.72
N ASN A 343 10.87 3.36 -15.62
CA ASN A 343 10.06 2.59 -16.59
C ASN A 343 9.03 1.67 -15.93
N GLU A 344 8.47 2.07 -14.80
CA GLU A 344 7.31 1.43 -14.18
C GLU A 344 6.19 1.24 -15.21
N TRP A 345 5.58 0.08 -15.22
CA TRP A 345 4.62 -0.33 -16.24
C TRP A 345 3.50 -1.22 -15.70
N MET A 346 2.37 -1.21 -16.41
CA MET A 346 1.33 -2.25 -16.35
C MET A 346 0.87 -2.62 -17.76
N LYS A 347 0.48 -3.89 -17.93
CA LYS A 347 -0.25 -4.30 -19.14
C LYS A 347 -1.69 -3.80 -19.06
N ILE A 348 -2.23 -3.38 -20.20
CA ILE A 348 -3.67 -3.04 -20.32
C ILE A 348 -4.52 -4.27 -20.00
N GLU A 349 -4.09 -5.46 -20.40
CA GLU A 349 -4.75 -6.72 -20.08
C GLU A 349 -4.79 -6.97 -18.56
N ASP A 350 -3.69 -6.69 -17.85
CA ASP A 350 -3.63 -6.85 -16.39
C ASP A 350 -4.56 -5.86 -15.68
N LEU A 351 -4.64 -4.61 -16.13
CA LEU A 351 -5.60 -3.63 -15.62
C LEU A 351 -7.05 -4.11 -15.79
N ASN A 352 -7.39 -4.66 -16.96
CA ASN A 352 -8.71 -5.21 -17.21
C ASN A 352 -9.00 -6.46 -16.35
N THR A 353 -8.01 -7.32 -16.17
CA THR A 353 -8.11 -8.51 -15.32
C THR A 353 -8.29 -8.11 -13.86
N ASN A 354 -7.53 -7.13 -13.37
CA ASN A 354 -7.69 -6.55 -12.04
C ASN A 354 -9.10 -5.98 -11.83
N ALA A 355 -9.64 -5.23 -12.81
CA ALA A 355 -11.00 -4.69 -12.72
C ALA A 355 -12.06 -5.79 -12.55
N LYS A 356 -11.91 -6.91 -13.25
CA LYS A 356 -12.82 -8.07 -13.14
C LYS A 356 -12.72 -8.71 -11.75
N ILE A 357 -11.48 -8.94 -11.26
CA ILE A 357 -11.22 -9.50 -9.92
C ILE A 357 -11.83 -8.60 -8.85
N TYR A 358 -11.56 -7.29 -8.91
CA TYR A 358 -12.07 -6.32 -7.94
C TYR A 358 -13.60 -6.18 -7.99
N ALA A 359 -14.20 -6.23 -9.18
CA ALA A 359 -15.66 -6.17 -9.31
C ALA A 359 -16.33 -7.40 -8.69
N LEU A 360 -15.78 -8.60 -8.89
CA LEU A 360 -16.26 -9.81 -8.20
C LEU A 360 -16.00 -9.74 -6.69
N GLY A 361 -14.85 -9.21 -6.26
CA GLY A 361 -14.55 -8.96 -4.84
C GLY A 361 -15.58 -8.05 -4.20
N ILE A 362 -15.90 -6.90 -4.84
CA ILE A 362 -16.96 -6.00 -4.39
C ILE A 362 -18.31 -6.70 -4.32
N TYR A 363 -18.66 -7.45 -5.35
CA TYR A 363 -19.93 -8.18 -5.41
C TYR A 363 -20.01 -9.21 -4.28
N TYR A 364 -19.01 -10.06 -4.10
CA TYR A 364 -19.03 -11.10 -3.07
C TYR A 364 -19.06 -10.54 -1.65
N LEU A 365 -18.22 -9.55 -1.34
CA LEU A 365 -18.24 -8.92 -0.02
C LEU A 365 -19.52 -8.10 0.21
N GLY A 366 -20.02 -7.44 -0.84
CA GLY A 366 -21.22 -6.63 -0.78
C GLY A 366 -22.52 -7.44 -0.57
N MET A 367 -22.47 -8.75 -0.81
CA MET A 367 -23.59 -9.69 -0.60
C MET A 367 -23.52 -10.40 0.77
N LEU A 368 -22.49 -10.15 1.59
CA LEU A 368 -22.43 -10.55 3.00
C LEU A 368 -23.33 -9.62 3.86
#